data_10e0b8d4710a584f858e3f946c9c0441
#
_entry.id   10e0b8d4710a584f858e3f946c9c0441
#
_cell.length_a   1.000
_cell.length_b   1.000
_cell.length_c   1.000
_cell.angle_alpha   90.00
_cell.angle_beta   90.00
_cell.angle_gamma   90.00
#
_symmetry.space_group_name_H-M   'P 1'
#
loop_
_entity.id
_entity.type
_entity.pdbx_description
1 polymer ?
#
loop_
_entity_poly.entity_id
_entity_poly.type
_entity_poly.pdbx_seq_one_letter_code
_entity_poly.pdbx_strand_id
1 'polypeptide(L)'
;MKIGIIGAGRVGCSIGKYLRTKDIELAGYYDVDSAAAKEAAEFTRTESFDSLKQLADQSQIIFITTPDSFIIPVWEQLKVLSLT
;
A
#
# COMPACT_ATOMS: atom_id res chain seq x y z
N MET A 1 -8.10 8.10 -10.08
CA MET A 1 -7.83 8.05 -8.63
C MET A 1 -6.87 6.91 -8.33
N LYS A 2 -5.79 7.19 -7.64
CA LYS A 2 -4.77 6.18 -7.35
C LYS A 2 -4.92 5.64 -5.94
N ILE A 3 -4.83 4.32 -5.80
CA ILE A 3 -4.95 3.64 -4.52
C ILE A 3 -3.60 3.05 -4.13
N GLY A 4 -3.15 3.35 -2.92
CA GLY A 4 -1.95 2.75 -2.34
C GLY A 4 -2.34 1.69 -1.33
N ILE A 5 -1.53 0.65 -1.20
CA ILE A 5 -1.79 -0.42 -0.25
C ILE A 5 -0.62 -0.55 0.72
N ILE A 6 -0.92 -0.50 2.01
CA ILE A 6 0.05 -0.76 3.06
C ILE A 6 -0.19 -2.17 3.53
N GLY A 7 0.85 -3.01 3.41
CA GLY A 7 0.74 -4.42 3.71
C GLY A 7 0.70 -5.23 2.43
N ALA A 8 1.74 -6.03 2.21
CA ALA A 8 1.94 -6.78 0.97
C ALA A 8 1.73 -8.29 1.16
N GLY A 9 0.92 -8.69 2.14
CA GLY A 9 0.56 -10.08 2.36
C GLY A 9 -0.52 -10.53 1.40
N ARG A 10 -1.12 -11.68 1.70
CA ARG A 10 -2.14 -12.29 0.82
C ARG A 10 -3.32 -11.37 0.57
N VAL A 11 -3.82 -10.70 1.63
CA VAL A 11 -4.97 -9.81 1.51
C VAL A 11 -4.64 -8.62 0.61
N GLY A 12 -3.48 -7.99 0.86
CA GLY A 12 -3.06 -6.85 0.05
C GLY A 12 -2.86 -7.21 -1.41
N CYS A 13 -2.23 -8.34 -1.68
CA CYS A 13 -2.02 -8.81 -3.06
C CYS A 13 -3.35 -9.12 -3.74
N SER A 14 -4.28 -9.78 -3.03
CA SER A 14 -5.59 -10.13 -3.59
C SER A 14 -6.40 -8.88 -3.91
N ILE A 15 -6.40 -7.91 -3.00
CA ILE A 15 -7.10 -6.64 -3.23
C ILE A 15 -6.51 -5.91 -4.42
N GLY A 16 -5.17 -5.83 -4.50
CA GLY A 16 -4.51 -5.15 -5.61
C GLY A 16 -4.82 -5.79 -6.95
N LYS A 17 -4.80 -7.11 -7.02
CA LYS A 17 -5.13 -7.81 -8.25
C LYS A 17 -6.59 -7.57 -8.64
N TYR A 18 -7.50 -7.62 -7.67
CA TYR A 18 -8.90 -7.35 -7.92
C TYR A 18 -9.11 -5.93 -8.47
N LEU A 19 -8.47 -4.94 -7.87
CA LEU A 19 -8.58 -3.55 -8.32
C LEU A 19 -8.07 -3.39 -9.76
N ARG A 20 -6.98 -4.08 -10.10
CA ARG A 20 -6.46 -4.06 -11.46
C ARG A 20 -7.47 -4.61 -12.48
N THR A 21 -8.22 -5.65 -12.11
CA THR A 21 -9.23 -6.20 -13.02
C THR A 21 -10.41 -5.25 -13.22
N LYS A 22 -10.57 -4.26 -12.36
CA LYS A 22 -11.64 -3.25 -12.46
C LYS A 22 -11.15 -1.95 -13.07
N ASP A 23 -9.96 -1.93 -13.66
CA ASP A 23 -9.35 -0.73 -14.25
C ASP A 23 -9.19 0.42 -13.25
N ILE A 24 -9.04 0.10 -11.97
CA ILE A 24 -8.77 1.08 -10.94
C ILE A 24 -7.25 1.24 -10.83
N GLU A 25 -6.78 2.48 -10.86
CA GLU A 25 -5.35 2.73 -10.77
C GLU A 25 -4.80 2.37 -9.39
N LEU A 26 -3.79 1.52 -9.39
CA LEU A 26 -3.09 1.12 -8.18
C LEU A 26 -1.71 1.79 -8.20
N ALA A 27 -1.45 2.64 -7.20
CA ALA A 27 -0.16 3.32 -7.11
C ALA A 27 0.95 2.34 -6.76
N GLY A 28 0.70 1.46 -5.81
CA GLY A 28 1.69 0.47 -5.44
C GLY A 28 1.55 0.03 -3.98
N TYR A 29 2.63 -0.53 -3.48
CA TYR A 29 2.67 -1.15 -2.15
C TYR A 29 3.77 -0.59 -1.28
N TYR A 30 3.51 -0.55 0.01
CA TYR A 30 4.52 -0.36 1.04
C TYR A 30 4.35 -1.45 2.09
N ASP A 31 5.46 -2.03 2.54
CA ASP A 31 5.48 -2.98 3.64
C ASP A 31 6.80 -2.79 4.38
N VAL A 32 6.79 -3.05 5.69
CA VAL A 32 8.04 -3.01 6.47
C VAL A 32 9.04 -4.04 5.95
N ASP A 33 8.54 -5.12 5.35
CA ASP A 33 9.35 -6.08 4.62
C ASP A 33 9.41 -5.62 3.16
N SER A 34 10.52 -5.02 2.77
CA SER A 34 10.66 -4.46 1.43
C SER A 34 10.61 -5.54 0.34
N ALA A 35 11.03 -6.76 0.65
CA ALA A 35 10.94 -7.86 -0.31
C ALA A 35 9.49 -8.21 -0.60
N ALA A 36 8.65 -8.23 0.43
CA ALA A 36 7.23 -8.50 0.26
C ALA A 36 6.56 -7.42 -0.58
N ALA A 37 6.92 -6.15 -0.36
CA ALA A 37 6.39 -5.05 -1.16
C ALA A 37 6.77 -5.20 -2.63
N LYS A 38 8.02 -5.57 -2.91
CA LYS A 38 8.48 -5.77 -4.29
C LYS A 38 7.76 -6.93 -4.96
N GLU A 39 7.57 -8.04 -4.27
CA GLU A 39 6.85 -9.17 -4.82
C GLU A 39 5.41 -8.82 -5.15
N ALA A 40 4.72 -8.12 -4.26
CA ALA A 40 3.36 -7.68 -4.50
C ALA A 40 3.28 -6.72 -5.68
N ALA A 41 4.23 -5.81 -5.78
CA ALA A 41 4.29 -4.86 -6.88
C ALA A 41 4.48 -5.58 -8.22
N GLU A 42 5.36 -6.57 -8.28
CA GLU A 42 5.54 -7.37 -9.50
C GLU A 42 4.28 -8.14 -9.85
N PHE A 43 3.64 -8.76 -8.86
CA PHE A 43 2.43 -9.54 -9.05
C PHE A 43 1.29 -8.71 -9.63
N THR A 44 1.19 -7.45 -9.24
CA THR A 44 0.13 -6.54 -9.67
C THR A 44 0.58 -5.56 -10.74
N ARG A 45 1.85 -5.61 -11.15
CA ARG A 45 2.46 -4.69 -12.13
C ARG A 45 2.36 -3.24 -11.70
N THR A 46 2.72 -2.99 -10.45
CA THR A 46 2.72 -1.65 -9.87
C THR A 46 4.08 -1.36 -9.25
N GLU A 47 4.18 -0.34 -8.43
CA GLU A 47 5.44 0.05 -7.82
C GLU A 47 5.51 -0.38 -6.37
N SER A 48 6.72 -0.60 -5.87
CA SER A 48 6.97 -0.73 -4.44
C SER A 48 7.58 0.58 -3.95
N PHE A 49 7.17 1.01 -2.77
CA PHE A 49 7.67 2.25 -2.18
C PHE A 49 8.56 1.95 -0.98
N ASP A 50 9.61 2.74 -0.84
CA ASP A 50 10.57 2.56 0.24
C ASP A 50 10.12 3.20 1.55
N SER A 51 9.12 4.08 1.50
CA SER A 51 8.61 4.75 2.69
C SER A 51 7.12 5.00 2.58
N LEU A 52 6.47 5.14 3.74
CA LEU A 52 5.06 5.52 3.79
C LEU A 52 4.81 6.86 3.14
N LYS A 53 5.76 7.80 3.26
CA LYS A 53 5.60 9.12 2.67
C LYS A 53 5.50 9.02 1.15
N GLN A 54 6.35 8.20 0.52
CA GLN A 54 6.30 8.02 -0.93
C GLN A 54 4.95 7.45 -1.36
N LEU A 55 4.47 6.43 -0.65
CA LEU A 55 3.18 5.84 -0.97
C LEU A 55 2.06 6.85 -0.79
N ALA A 56 2.08 7.61 0.30
CA ALA A 56 1.05 8.60 0.59
C ALA A 56 1.04 9.71 -0.46
N ASP A 57 2.22 10.16 -0.90
CA ASP A 57 2.33 11.22 -1.91
C ASP A 57 1.76 10.78 -3.27
N GLN A 58 1.81 9.49 -3.57
CA GLN A 58 1.34 8.96 -4.85
C GLN A 58 -0.08 8.41 -4.79
N SER A 59 -0.73 8.45 -3.63
CA SER A 59 -2.03 7.81 -3.43
C SER A 59 -3.07 8.81 -2.97
N GLN A 60 -4.29 8.64 -3.44
CA GLN A 60 -5.44 9.42 -2.99
C GLN A 60 -6.25 8.65 -1.96
N ILE A 61 -6.25 7.33 -2.06
CA ILE A 61 -6.89 6.44 -1.11
C ILE A 61 -5.84 5.41 -0.68
N ILE A 62 -5.80 5.10 0.60
CA ILE A 62 -4.84 4.15 1.14
C ILE A 62 -5.60 3.04 1.87
N PHE A 63 -5.36 1.79 1.46
CA PHE A 63 -5.87 0.62 2.15
C PHE A 63 -4.80 0.08 3.09
N ILE A 64 -5.17 -0.19 4.33
CA ILE A 64 -4.27 -0.76 5.31
C ILE A 64 -4.66 -2.22 5.48
N THR A 65 -3.81 -3.13 5.02
CA THR A 65 -4.08 -4.58 5.06
C THR A 65 -3.09 -5.32 5.95
N THR A 66 -2.39 -4.59 6.82
CA THR A 66 -1.47 -5.20 7.77
C THR A 66 -2.23 -5.94 8.87
N PRO A 67 -1.59 -6.89 9.59
CA PRO A 67 -2.22 -7.50 10.76
C PRO A 67 -2.69 -6.45 11.76
N ASP A 68 -3.76 -6.78 12.52
CA ASP A 68 -4.37 -5.84 13.46
C ASP A 68 -3.38 -5.16 14.40
N SER A 69 -2.34 -5.89 14.82
CA SER A 69 -1.32 -5.33 15.72
C SER A 69 -0.54 -4.18 15.10
N PHE A 70 -0.56 -4.02 13.78
CA PHE A 70 0.17 -2.96 13.08
C PHE A 70 -0.72 -1.84 12.56
N ILE A 71 -2.03 -1.98 12.61
CA ILE A 71 -2.93 -0.98 12.03
C ILE A 71 -2.80 0.36 12.74
N ILE A 72 -2.82 0.37 14.07
CA ILE A 72 -2.74 1.62 14.83
C ILE A 72 -1.40 2.33 14.63
N PRO A 73 -0.25 1.65 14.74
CA PRO A 73 1.04 2.31 14.48
C PRO A 73 1.14 2.89 13.07
N VAL A 74 0.63 2.17 12.06
CA VAL A 74 0.65 2.65 10.68
C VAL A 74 -0.24 3.89 10.56
N TRP A 75 -1.42 3.86 11.14
CA TRP A 75 -2.35 4.99 11.12
C TRP A 75 -1.74 6.23 11.76
N GLU A 76 -1.05 6.07 12.89
CA GLU A 76 -0.39 7.19 13.55
C GLU A 76 0.69 7.82 12.65
N GLN A 77 1.46 7.01 11.93
CA GLN A 77 2.45 7.53 10.99
C GLN A 77 1.78 8.30 9.85
N LEU A 78 0.67 7.81 9.34
CA LEU A 78 -0.06 8.48 8.27
C LEU A 78 -0.63 9.81 8.74
N LYS A 79 -1.14 9.88 9.97
CA LYS A 79 -1.65 11.13 10.53
C LYS A 79 -0.56 12.19 10.59
N VAL A 80 0.64 11.82 11.02
CA VAL A 80 1.76 12.76 11.07
C VAL A 80 2.08 13.26 9.67
N LEU A 81 2.12 12.37 8.67
CA LEU A 81 2.39 12.76 7.30
C LEU A 81 1.33 13.67 6.71
N SER A 82 0.07 13.43 7.04
CA SER A 82 -1.03 14.23 6.49
C SER A 82 -1.12 15.63 7.10
N LEU A 83 -0.49 15.84 8.26
CA LEU A 83 -0.47 17.15 8.91
C LEU A 83 0.69 18.02 8.41
N THR A 84 1.57 17.48 7.61
CA THR A 84 2.67 18.23 7.03
C THR A 84 2.36 18.62 5.60
#